data_f3e6fe8c25d1a8c01de684d62076a340
#
_entry.id   f3e6fe8c25d1a8c01de684d62076a340
#
_cell.length_a   1.000
_cell.length_b   1.000
_cell.length_c   1.000
_cell.angle_alpha   90.00
_cell.angle_beta   90.00
_cell.angle_gamma   90.00
#
_symmetry.space_group_name_H-M   'P 1'
#
loop_
_entity.id
_entity.type
_entity.pdbx_description
1 polymer ?
#
loop_
_entity_poly.entity_id
_entity_poly.type
_entity_poly.pdbx_seq_one_letter_code
_entity_poly.pdbx_strand_id
1 'polypeptide(L)'
;MTVAAIILANSPESALADADGMPSVRRIADVAWSGGATPIVVVAHDPNGAVAAALAGSPVTLAEPAPIEHGPAGQMVRGIEVALEIVQETSGAFIWPSRMAWVGPETVTSMIEAHGPSAGALLTPTYENEPGWPVLLPLEALPALRGVAPDRMPPAIPPDLVASGVKQRLLALGDPGTTHDRDTPRADLPPYAGPSEPAGGHVHEWGAVMADEPDDGPLEGPALAPYGQAAAVDPDQPG
;
A
#
# COMPACT_ATOMS: atom_id res chain seq x y z
N MET A 1 -13.85 -3.44 3.27
CA MET A 1 -13.45 -2.14 2.66
C MET A 1 -12.00 -2.29 2.23
N THR A 2 -11.71 -2.13 0.96
CA THR A 2 -10.39 -2.37 0.38
C THR A 2 -9.85 -1.05 -0.19
N VAL A 3 -8.58 -0.76 0.00
CA VAL A 3 -7.90 0.42 -0.54
C VAL A 3 -6.79 -0.04 -1.48
N ALA A 4 -6.87 0.37 -2.74
CA ALA A 4 -5.86 0.05 -3.75
C ALA A 4 -4.65 0.98 -3.63
N ALA A 5 -3.50 0.56 -4.20
CA ALA A 5 -2.37 1.46 -4.46
C ALA A 5 -2.12 1.56 -5.96
N ILE A 6 -2.15 2.78 -6.47
CA ILE A 6 -1.88 3.11 -7.89
C ILE A 6 -0.54 3.83 -7.96
N ILE A 7 0.49 3.12 -8.38
CA ILE A 7 1.85 3.64 -8.52
C ILE A 7 2.04 4.11 -9.96
N LEU A 8 2.38 5.39 -10.11
CA LEU A 8 2.47 6.05 -11.41
C LEU A 8 3.92 6.29 -11.80
N ALA A 9 4.36 5.72 -12.91
CA ALA A 9 5.67 5.95 -13.47
C ALA A 9 5.57 6.53 -14.89
N ASN A 10 6.16 7.71 -15.10
CA ASN A 10 6.09 8.42 -16.39
C ASN A 10 6.91 7.75 -17.48
N SER A 11 7.91 6.93 -17.12
CA SER A 11 8.77 6.20 -18.05
C SER A 11 9.37 4.97 -17.36
N PRO A 12 9.91 4.00 -18.12
CA PRO A 12 10.65 2.87 -17.56
C PRO A 12 11.80 3.31 -16.65
N GLU A 13 12.53 4.36 -17.02
CA GLU A 13 13.65 4.89 -16.22
C GLU A 13 13.16 5.44 -14.89
N SER A 14 11.98 6.11 -14.89
CA SER A 14 11.34 6.59 -13.65
C SER A 14 10.89 5.44 -12.75
N ALA A 15 10.38 4.36 -13.34
CA ALA A 15 10.00 3.17 -12.61
C ALA A 15 11.18 2.46 -11.97
N LEU A 16 12.27 2.33 -12.75
CA LEU A 16 13.47 1.56 -12.39
C LEU A 16 14.54 2.39 -11.69
N ALA A 17 14.30 3.69 -11.48
CA ALA A 17 15.25 4.54 -10.79
C ALA A 17 15.59 3.96 -9.41
N ASP A 18 16.88 4.05 -9.08
CA ASP A 18 17.39 3.52 -7.82
C ASP A 18 16.79 4.26 -6.62
N ALA A 19 16.35 3.50 -5.65
CA ALA A 19 15.89 3.97 -4.35
C ALA A 19 16.53 3.08 -3.27
N ASP A 20 17.77 3.40 -2.90
CA ASP A 20 18.55 2.70 -1.88
C ASP A 20 18.78 1.21 -2.26
N GLY A 21 19.32 0.98 -3.46
CA GLY A 21 19.64 -0.34 -3.98
C GLY A 21 18.46 -1.15 -4.54
N MET A 22 17.27 -0.52 -4.66
CA MET A 22 16.07 -1.17 -5.16
C MET A 22 15.34 -0.26 -6.17
N PRO A 23 14.70 -0.81 -7.24
CA PRO A 23 13.85 -0.01 -8.12
C PRO A 23 12.72 0.69 -7.36
N SER A 24 12.50 1.98 -7.65
CA SER A 24 11.49 2.81 -6.95
C SER A 24 10.11 2.15 -6.92
N VAL A 25 9.62 1.63 -8.05
CA VAL A 25 8.28 1.00 -8.09
C VAL A 25 8.20 -0.26 -7.24
N ARG A 26 9.30 -1.04 -7.15
CA ARG A 26 9.35 -2.22 -6.29
C ARG A 26 9.30 -1.82 -4.83
N ARG A 27 10.12 -0.86 -4.44
CA ARG A 27 10.14 -0.35 -3.06
C ARG A 27 8.77 0.16 -2.62
N ILE A 28 8.13 1.00 -3.47
CA ILE A 28 6.80 1.53 -3.16
C ILE A 28 5.75 0.41 -3.08
N ALA A 29 5.82 -0.58 -3.99
CA ALA A 29 4.89 -1.71 -3.97
C ALA A 29 5.03 -2.55 -2.69
N ASP A 30 6.26 -2.82 -2.25
CA ASP A 30 6.52 -3.56 -1.02
C ASP A 30 6.02 -2.78 0.22
N VAL A 31 6.20 -1.46 0.26
CA VAL A 31 5.67 -0.57 1.30
C VAL A 31 4.15 -0.55 1.29
N ALA A 32 3.53 -0.39 0.13
CA ALA A 32 2.07 -0.38 -0.02
C ALA A 32 1.45 -1.71 0.48
N TRP A 33 2.06 -2.83 0.10
CA TRP A 33 1.65 -4.16 0.57
C TRP A 33 1.79 -4.30 2.08
N SER A 34 2.93 -3.93 2.63
CA SER A 34 3.21 -4.01 4.08
C SER A 34 2.27 -3.10 4.89
N GLY A 35 1.84 -1.97 4.32
CA GLY A 35 0.87 -1.06 4.93
C GLY A 35 -0.59 -1.47 4.74
N GLY A 36 -0.87 -2.59 4.06
CA GLY A 36 -2.21 -3.16 3.91
C GLY A 36 -2.99 -2.69 2.67
N ALA A 37 -2.36 -2.00 1.73
CA ALA A 37 -3.02 -1.62 0.47
C ALA A 37 -3.14 -2.83 -0.47
N THR A 38 -4.33 -3.06 -1.03
CA THR A 38 -4.60 -4.10 -2.02
C THR A 38 -5.85 -3.73 -2.84
N PRO A 39 -5.89 -3.98 -4.18
CA PRO A 39 -4.78 -4.44 -5.01
C PRO A 39 -3.71 -3.36 -5.24
N ILE A 40 -2.53 -3.77 -5.68
CA ILE A 40 -1.45 -2.86 -6.07
C ILE A 40 -1.33 -2.87 -7.59
N VAL A 41 -1.42 -1.71 -8.20
CA VAL A 41 -1.31 -1.51 -9.65
C VAL A 41 -0.17 -0.55 -9.94
N VAL A 42 0.76 -0.97 -10.77
CA VAL A 42 1.80 -0.10 -11.33
C VAL A 42 1.38 0.27 -12.75
N VAL A 43 1.21 1.57 -13.01
CA VAL A 43 0.95 2.09 -14.35
C VAL A 43 2.27 2.57 -14.93
N ALA A 44 2.81 1.81 -15.89
CA ALA A 44 4.09 2.10 -16.51
C ALA A 44 4.18 1.51 -17.91
N HIS A 45 4.81 2.23 -18.84
CA HIS A 45 5.21 1.66 -20.13
C HIS A 45 6.40 0.72 -19.93
N ASP A 46 6.32 -0.49 -20.45
CA ASP A 46 7.37 -1.51 -20.27
C ASP A 46 7.69 -2.27 -21.57
N PRO A 47 8.25 -1.57 -22.59
CA PRO A 47 8.45 -2.15 -23.91
C PRO A 47 9.44 -3.33 -23.92
N ASN A 48 10.29 -3.42 -22.91
CA ASN A 48 11.35 -4.42 -22.83
C ASN A 48 11.19 -5.43 -21.68
N GLY A 49 10.09 -5.37 -20.92
CA GLY A 49 9.84 -6.26 -19.79
C GLY A 49 10.71 -5.98 -18.55
N ALA A 50 11.45 -4.86 -18.50
CA ALA A 50 12.35 -4.54 -17.41
C ALA A 50 11.58 -4.15 -16.12
N VAL A 51 10.47 -3.43 -16.25
CA VAL A 51 9.61 -3.08 -15.10
C VAL A 51 8.94 -4.34 -14.56
N ALA A 52 8.40 -5.19 -15.45
CA ALA A 52 7.83 -6.48 -15.06
C ALA A 52 8.84 -7.36 -14.33
N ALA A 53 10.09 -7.41 -14.83
CA ALA A 53 11.17 -8.15 -14.19
C ALA A 53 11.51 -7.60 -12.78
N ALA A 54 11.53 -6.29 -12.60
CA ALA A 54 11.76 -5.65 -11.30
C ALA A 54 10.65 -5.92 -10.29
N LEU A 55 9.43 -6.13 -10.76
CA LEU A 55 8.25 -6.42 -9.95
C LEU A 55 8.03 -7.93 -9.73
N ALA A 56 8.85 -8.80 -10.31
CA ALA A 56 8.69 -10.24 -10.20
C ALA A 56 8.67 -10.70 -8.73
N GLY A 57 7.71 -11.54 -8.39
CA GLY A 57 7.51 -12.07 -7.04
C GLY A 57 6.78 -11.11 -6.06
N SER A 58 6.39 -9.91 -6.49
CA SER A 58 5.48 -9.03 -5.73
C SER A 58 4.03 -9.25 -6.16
N PRO A 59 3.06 -9.07 -5.27
CA PRO A 59 1.62 -9.16 -5.57
C PRO A 59 1.12 -7.90 -6.29
N VAL A 60 1.69 -7.60 -7.45
CA VAL A 60 1.48 -6.36 -8.21
C VAL A 60 0.95 -6.69 -9.60
N THR A 61 0.01 -5.89 -10.07
CA THR A 61 -0.42 -5.89 -11.48
C THR A 61 0.25 -4.74 -12.21
N LEU A 62 1.00 -5.05 -13.28
CA LEU A 62 1.52 -4.04 -14.21
C LEU A 62 0.44 -3.72 -15.24
N ALA A 63 0.09 -2.45 -15.36
CA ALA A 63 -0.91 -1.95 -16.29
C ALA A 63 -0.25 -1.06 -17.35
N GLU A 64 -0.63 -1.25 -18.62
CA GLU A 64 -0.26 -0.33 -19.68
C GLU A 64 -0.88 1.05 -19.42
N PRO A 65 -0.13 2.13 -19.64
CA PRO A 65 -0.62 3.49 -19.47
C PRO A 65 -1.83 3.79 -20.37
N ALA A 66 -2.67 4.71 -19.92
CA ALA A 66 -3.66 5.32 -20.80
C ALA A 66 -2.97 6.10 -21.94
N PRO A 67 -3.65 6.34 -23.07
CA PRO A 67 -3.14 7.20 -24.14
C PRO A 67 -2.62 8.54 -23.60
N ILE A 68 -1.50 9.03 -24.15
CA ILE A 68 -0.80 10.22 -23.64
C ILE A 68 -1.66 11.48 -23.66
N GLU A 69 -2.62 11.56 -24.54
CA GLU A 69 -3.59 12.67 -24.64
C GLU A 69 -4.52 12.78 -23.44
N HIS A 70 -4.64 11.71 -22.63
CA HIS A 70 -5.42 11.75 -21.38
C HIS A 70 -4.66 12.36 -20.20
N GLY A 71 -3.37 12.63 -20.38
CA GLY A 71 -2.53 13.27 -19.40
C GLY A 71 -2.38 12.51 -18.07
N PRO A 72 -1.85 13.16 -17.03
CA PRO A 72 -1.62 12.52 -15.73
C PRO A 72 -2.90 12.03 -15.05
N ALA A 73 -3.99 12.78 -15.12
CA ALA A 73 -5.28 12.36 -14.57
C ALA A 73 -5.78 11.06 -15.23
N GLY A 74 -5.61 10.93 -16.55
CA GLY A 74 -5.95 9.70 -17.28
C GLY A 74 -5.14 8.50 -16.82
N GLN A 75 -3.87 8.66 -16.44
CA GLN A 75 -3.06 7.58 -15.88
C GLN A 75 -3.58 7.14 -14.51
N MET A 76 -3.99 8.09 -13.67
CA MET A 76 -4.61 7.80 -12.38
C MET A 76 -5.92 7.02 -12.55
N VAL A 77 -6.79 7.48 -13.46
CA VAL A 77 -8.05 6.81 -13.81
C VAL A 77 -7.78 5.39 -14.30
N ARG A 78 -6.82 5.20 -15.21
CA ARG A 78 -6.45 3.88 -15.75
C ARG A 78 -6.05 2.91 -14.64
N GLY A 79 -5.20 3.35 -13.72
CA GLY A 79 -4.77 2.53 -12.58
C GLY A 79 -5.94 2.13 -11.68
N ILE A 80 -6.85 3.08 -11.40
CA ILE A 80 -8.05 2.83 -10.59
C ILE A 80 -8.98 1.82 -11.29
N GLU A 81 -9.20 1.95 -12.59
CA GLU A 81 -10.03 1.03 -13.36
C GLU A 81 -9.48 -0.40 -13.32
N VAL A 82 -8.17 -0.57 -13.49
CA VAL A 82 -7.51 -1.87 -13.34
C VAL A 82 -7.67 -2.42 -11.90
N ALA A 83 -7.55 -1.57 -10.88
CA ALA A 83 -7.76 -2.01 -9.52
C ALA A 83 -9.20 -2.49 -9.27
N LEU A 84 -10.20 -1.82 -9.85
CA LEU A 84 -11.61 -2.22 -9.77
C LEU A 84 -11.93 -3.50 -10.55
N GLU A 85 -11.19 -3.78 -11.63
CA GLU A 85 -11.29 -5.06 -12.36
C GLU A 85 -10.81 -6.23 -11.48
N ILE A 86 -9.83 -5.99 -10.59
CA ILE A 86 -9.27 -7.00 -9.68
C ILE A 86 -10.13 -7.14 -8.43
N VAL A 87 -10.51 -6.02 -7.78
CA VAL A 87 -11.31 -5.99 -6.56
C VAL A 87 -12.42 -4.95 -6.69
N GLN A 88 -13.64 -5.39 -6.95
CA GLN A 88 -14.80 -4.52 -7.19
C GLN A 88 -15.19 -3.70 -5.95
N GLU A 89 -14.99 -4.24 -4.73
CA GLU A 89 -15.32 -3.57 -3.47
C GLU A 89 -14.26 -2.57 -3.01
N THR A 90 -13.32 -2.17 -3.88
CA THR A 90 -12.36 -1.11 -3.59
C THR A 90 -13.12 0.19 -3.28
N SER A 91 -12.83 0.83 -2.16
CA SER A 91 -13.50 2.06 -1.70
C SER A 91 -12.66 3.32 -1.86
N GLY A 92 -11.34 3.16 -1.97
CA GLY A 92 -10.38 4.23 -2.15
C GLY A 92 -9.12 3.76 -2.86
N ALA A 93 -8.35 4.69 -3.40
CA ALA A 93 -7.10 4.39 -4.06
C ALA A 93 -6.02 5.40 -3.67
N PHE A 94 -4.88 4.90 -3.22
CA PHE A 94 -3.67 5.72 -3.16
C PHE A 94 -3.23 6.09 -4.57
N ILE A 95 -2.99 7.35 -4.80
CA ILE A 95 -2.31 7.85 -5.97
C ILE A 95 -0.87 8.15 -5.57
N TRP A 96 0.06 7.41 -6.14
CA TRP A 96 1.45 7.39 -5.66
C TRP A 96 2.43 7.58 -6.81
N PRO A 97 3.03 8.77 -6.97
CA PRO A 97 4.10 8.98 -7.95
C PRO A 97 5.33 8.12 -7.62
N SER A 98 5.91 7.45 -8.61
CA SER A 98 7.08 6.56 -8.44
C SER A 98 8.32 7.24 -7.87
N ARG A 99 8.38 8.57 -7.91
CA ARG A 99 9.49 9.32 -7.31
C ARG A 99 9.41 9.42 -5.78
N MET A 100 8.24 9.20 -5.19
CA MET A 100 8.00 9.31 -3.74
C MET A 100 8.31 7.98 -3.04
N ALA A 101 9.58 7.56 -3.09
CA ALA A 101 10.01 6.23 -2.69
C ALA A 101 10.33 6.08 -1.18
N TRP A 102 10.26 7.16 -0.41
CA TRP A 102 10.69 7.18 1.00
C TRP A 102 9.56 7.05 2.02
N VAL A 103 8.32 7.02 1.58
CA VAL A 103 7.16 6.85 2.46
C VAL A 103 7.23 5.51 3.20
N GLY A 104 6.94 5.53 4.50
CA GLY A 104 6.91 4.32 5.34
C GLY A 104 5.57 3.57 5.28
N PRO A 105 5.55 2.27 5.59
CA PRO A 105 4.31 1.47 5.63
C PRO A 105 3.35 1.95 6.73
N GLU A 106 3.85 2.56 7.82
CA GLU A 106 3.04 3.13 8.91
C GLU A 106 2.15 4.28 8.41
N THR A 107 2.67 5.07 7.47
CA THR A 107 1.91 6.13 6.79
C THR A 107 0.76 5.53 5.99
N VAL A 108 0.99 4.45 5.26
CA VAL A 108 -0.05 3.74 4.50
C VAL A 108 -1.13 3.20 5.43
N THR A 109 -0.74 2.50 6.49
CA THR A 109 -1.66 1.94 7.50
C THR A 109 -2.50 3.06 8.12
N SER A 110 -1.87 4.14 8.60
CA SER A 110 -2.56 5.27 9.23
C SER A 110 -3.57 5.94 8.28
N MET A 111 -3.23 6.04 7.00
CA MET A 111 -4.15 6.60 6.00
C MET A 111 -5.33 5.66 5.71
N ILE A 112 -5.12 4.34 5.67
CA ILE A 112 -6.20 3.35 5.51
C ILE A 112 -7.15 3.41 6.72
N GLU A 113 -6.61 3.47 7.93
CA GLU A 113 -7.40 3.61 9.16
C GLU A 113 -8.21 4.92 9.15
N ALA A 114 -7.60 6.03 8.73
CA ALA A 114 -8.28 7.32 8.63
C ALA A 114 -9.35 7.35 7.53
N HIS A 115 -9.23 6.51 6.49
CA HIS A 115 -10.22 6.40 5.41
C HIS A 115 -11.54 5.82 5.91
N GLY A 116 -11.52 4.82 6.81
CA GLY A 116 -12.73 4.21 7.35
C GLY A 116 -13.81 5.22 7.78
N PRO A 117 -13.54 6.09 8.74
CA PRO A 117 -14.49 7.11 9.19
C PRO A 117 -14.63 8.31 8.23
N SER A 118 -13.78 8.42 7.20
CA SER A 118 -13.74 9.55 6.26
C SER A 118 -13.81 9.08 4.80
N ALA A 119 -14.56 8.02 4.51
CA ALA A 119 -14.57 7.33 3.23
C ALA A 119 -14.84 8.22 2.00
N GLY A 120 -15.56 9.34 2.16
CA GLY A 120 -15.84 10.30 1.09
C GLY A 120 -14.85 11.47 0.99
N ALA A 121 -13.74 11.46 1.74
CA ALA A 121 -12.76 12.55 1.73
C ALA A 121 -11.45 12.12 1.05
N LEU A 122 -10.86 13.05 0.28
CA LEU A 122 -9.49 12.98 -0.18
C LEU A 122 -8.57 13.13 1.03
N LEU A 123 -7.79 12.11 1.37
CA LEU A 123 -6.81 12.18 2.45
C LEU A 123 -5.45 12.57 1.89
N THR A 124 -4.83 13.55 2.49
CA THR A 124 -3.51 14.05 2.10
C THR A 124 -2.59 14.02 3.31
N PRO A 125 -1.49 13.26 3.28
CA PRO A 125 -0.51 13.31 4.36
C PRO A 125 0.19 14.66 4.38
N THR A 126 0.59 15.11 5.57
CA THR A 126 1.42 16.30 5.70
C THR A 126 2.66 16.01 6.55
N TYR A 127 3.77 16.60 6.16
CA TYR A 127 4.98 16.70 6.96
C TYR A 127 5.30 18.19 7.16
N GLU A 128 5.50 18.63 8.41
CA GLU A 128 5.72 20.06 8.76
C GLU A 128 4.69 21.03 8.17
N ASN A 129 3.42 20.58 8.09
CA ASN A 129 2.27 21.26 7.47
C ASN A 129 2.30 21.35 5.93
N GLU A 130 3.32 20.83 5.28
CA GLU A 130 3.36 20.74 3.81
C GLU A 130 2.62 19.49 3.34
N PRO A 131 1.67 19.62 2.40
CA PRO A 131 0.94 18.47 1.84
C PRO A 131 1.87 17.64 0.96
N GLY A 132 1.73 16.32 1.08
CA GLY A 132 2.60 15.36 0.40
C GLY A 132 1.87 14.22 -0.30
N TRP A 133 2.63 13.19 -0.63
CA TRP A 133 2.21 11.97 -1.31
C TRP A 133 2.48 10.73 -0.44
N PRO A 134 1.76 9.60 -0.70
CA PRO A 134 0.62 9.45 -1.60
C PRO A 134 -0.63 10.15 -1.09
N VAL A 135 -1.53 10.56 -1.98
CA VAL A 135 -2.88 10.95 -1.57
C VAL A 135 -3.80 9.75 -1.66
N LEU A 136 -4.77 9.62 -0.75
CA LEU A 136 -5.81 8.60 -0.82
C LEU A 136 -7.08 9.22 -1.35
N LEU A 137 -7.42 8.87 -2.59
CA LEU A 137 -8.60 9.33 -3.30
C LEU A 137 -9.80 8.42 -2.97
N PRO A 138 -10.93 8.94 -2.47
CA PRO A 138 -12.16 8.16 -2.37
C PRO A 138 -12.70 7.86 -3.78
N LEU A 139 -13.22 6.66 -4.02
CA LEU A 139 -13.72 6.32 -5.37
C LEU A 139 -14.94 7.15 -5.79
N GLU A 140 -15.66 7.74 -4.84
CA GLU A 140 -16.72 8.71 -5.12
C GLU A 140 -16.21 9.94 -5.89
N ALA A 141 -14.91 10.27 -5.78
CA ALA A 141 -14.27 11.37 -6.50
C ALA A 141 -13.80 10.99 -7.91
N LEU A 142 -13.93 9.74 -8.34
CA LEU A 142 -13.50 9.31 -9.68
C LEU A 142 -14.16 10.09 -10.82
N PRO A 143 -15.48 10.44 -10.78
CA PRO A 143 -16.06 11.31 -11.80
C PRO A 143 -15.41 12.69 -11.88
N ALA A 144 -15.04 13.29 -10.73
CA ALA A 144 -14.34 14.56 -10.69
C ALA A 144 -12.92 14.44 -11.26
N LEU A 145 -12.20 13.35 -10.94
CA LEU A 145 -10.87 13.07 -11.51
C LEU A 145 -10.91 12.92 -13.04
N ARG A 146 -11.93 12.25 -13.58
CA ARG A 146 -12.14 12.14 -15.03
C ARG A 146 -12.40 13.48 -15.73
N GLY A 147 -12.89 14.47 -14.97
CA GLY A 147 -13.13 15.83 -15.46
C GLY A 147 -11.90 16.75 -15.42
N VAL A 148 -10.78 16.29 -14.86
CA VAL A 148 -9.54 17.09 -14.79
C VAL A 148 -8.93 17.22 -16.19
N ALA A 149 -8.51 18.45 -16.55
CA ALA A 149 -7.91 18.72 -17.84
C ALA A 149 -6.60 17.92 -18.03
N PRO A 150 -6.33 17.40 -19.25
CA PRO A 150 -5.20 16.51 -19.52
C PRO A 150 -3.81 17.15 -19.30
N ASP A 151 -3.71 18.46 -19.38
CA ASP A 151 -2.48 19.24 -19.19
C ASP A 151 -2.16 19.51 -17.71
N ARG A 152 -3.02 19.10 -16.78
CA ARG A 152 -2.81 19.31 -15.36
C ARG A 152 -1.72 18.39 -14.83
N MET A 153 -0.70 18.98 -14.22
CA MET A 153 0.39 18.24 -13.60
C MET A 153 -0.07 17.60 -12.27
N PRO A 154 0.50 16.45 -11.87
CA PRO A 154 0.06 15.72 -10.69
C PRO A 154 -0.10 16.56 -9.41
N PRO A 155 0.82 17.48 -9.06
CA PRO A 155 0.66 18.28 -7.84
C PRO A 155 -0.55 19.24 -7.84
N ALA A 156 -1.06 19.59 -9.01
CA ALA A 156 -2.23 20.48 -9.14
C ALA A 156 -3.56 19.70 -9.05
N ILE A 157 -3.56 18.38 -9.24
CA ILE A 157 -4.78 17.57 -9.30
C ILE A 157 -5.51 17.53 -7.95
N PRO A 158 -4.88 17.27 -6.80
CA PRO A 158 -5.58 17.28 -5.52
C PRO A 158 -6.25 18.63 -5.20
N PRO A 159 -5.61 19.82 -5.36
CA PRO A 159 -6.28 21.11 -5.23
C PRO A 159 -7.46 21.31 -6.18
N ASP A 160 -7.35 20.86 -7.44
CA ASP A 160 -8.44 20.98 -8.42
C ASP A 160 -9.65 20.12 -8.01
N LEU A 161 -9.44 18.93 -7.48
CA LEU A 161 -10.50 18.08 -6.94
C LEU A 161 -11.20 18.76 -5.76
N VAL A 162 -10.44 19.36 -4.86
CA VAL A 162 -11.01 20.15 -3.74
C VAL A 162 -11.83 21.33 -4.26
N ALA A 163 -11.33 22.05 -5.25
CA ALA A 163 -12.04 23.15 -5.87
C ALA A 163 -13.33 22.70 -6.57
N SER A 164 -13.39 21.45 -7.05
CA SER A 164 -14.61 20.85 -7.62
C SER A 164 -15.62 20.33 -6.58
N GLY A 165 -15.31 20.48 -5.28
CA GLY A 165 -16.20 20.11 -4.18
C GLY A 165 -15.86 18.78 -3.48
N VAL A 166 -14.76 18.10 -3.84
CA VAL A 166 -14.26 16.93 -3.09
C VAL A 166 -13.78 17.40 -1.72
N LYS A 167 -14.31 16.80 -0.66
CA LYS A 167 -13.85 17.10 0.71
C LYS A 167 -12.41 16.65 0.87
N GLN A 168 -11.62 17.44 1.59
CA GLN A 168 -10.24 17.08 1.92
C GLN A 168 -10.05 16.97 3.43
N ARG A 169 -9.20 16.05 3.84
CA ARG A 169 -8.68 15.94 5.21
C ARG A 169 -7.17 15.83 5.15
N LEU A 170 -6.49 16.75 5.83
CA LEU A 170 -5.03 16.71 6.01
C LEU A 170 -4.70 15.84 7.22
N LEU A 171 -3.67 15.01 7.09
CA LEU A 171 -3.21 14.08 8.11
C LEU A 171 -1.74 14.39 8.44
N ALA A 172 -1.48 14.91 9.64
CA ALA A 172 -0.12 15.16 10.11
C ALA A 172 0.49 13.81 10.57
N LEU A 173 1.19 13.12 9.66
CA LEU A 173 1.72 11.79 9.91
C LEU A 173 3.21 11.78 10.27
N GLY A 174 3.90 12.90 10.20
CA GLY A 174 5.28 13.03 10.63
C GLY A 174 6.29 12.23 9.77
N ASP A 175 5.89 11.74 8.61
CA ASP A 175 6.73 10.99 7.69
C ASP A 175 7.34 11.93 6.64
N PRO A 176 8.68 12.18 6.69
CA PRO A 176 9.34 13.05 5.73
C PRO A 176 9.28 12.50 4.29
N GLY A 177 9.15 11.19 4.10
CA GLY A 177 9.01 10.56 2.79
C GLY A 177 7.77 11.02 2.03
N THR A 178 6.80 11.64 2.70
CA THR A 178 5.60 12.19 2.04
C THR A 178 5.88 13.46 1.23
N THR A 179 6.92 14.21 1.59
CA THR A 179 7.30 15.49 0.95
C THR A 179 8.67 15.44 0.27
N HIS A 180 9.52 14.48 0.65
CA HIS A 180 10.84 14.28 0.07
C HIS A 180 10.83 13.11 -0.90
N ASP A 181 11.29 13.34 -2.10
CA ASP A 181 11.35 12.31 -3.13
C ASP A 181 12.72 11.62 -3.19
N ARG A 182 12.89 10.66 -4.11
CA ARG A 182 14.12 9.87 -4.28
C ARG A 182 15.37 10.69 -4.65
N ASP A 183 15.19 11.94 -5.11
CA ASP A 183 16.34 12.83 -5.43
C ASP A 183 17.00 13.33 -4.12
N THR A 184 16.28 13.24 -2.99
CA THR A 184 16.86 13.42 -1.66
C THR A 184 17.49 12.10 -1.21
N PRO A 185 18.81 12.05 -0.93
CA PRO A 185 19.42 10.85 -0.38
C PRO A 185 18.73 10.41 0.91
N ARG A 186 18.51 9.12 1.08
CA ARG A 186 17.80 8.60 2.28
C ARG A 186 18.47 9.03 3.59
N ALA A 187 19.79 9.13 3.59
CA ALA A 187 20.56 9.57 4.77
C ALA A 187 20.33 11.04 5.14
N ASP A 188 19.87 11.86 4.20
CA ASP A 188 19.61 13.28 4.37
C ASP A 188 18.13 13.58 4.70
N LEU A 189 17.28 12.55 4.77
CA LEU A 189 15.90 12.74 5.17
C LEU A 189 15.81 13.25 6.61
N PRO A 190 14.90 14.21 6.87
CA PRO A 190 14.59 14.60 8.23
C PRO A 190 14.14 13.39 9.08
N PRO A 191 14.23 13.48 10.42
CA PRO A 191 13.81 12.38 11.27
C PRO A 191 12.30 12.13 11.14
N TYR A 192 11.91 10.87 11.13
CA TYR A 192 10.53 10.47 11.24
C TYR A 192 9.96 10.90 12.60
N ALA A 193 8.84 11.62 12.58
CA ALA A 193 8.16 12.15 13.76
C ALA A 193 6.69 11.68 13.83
N GLY A 194 6.38 10.60 13.13
CA GLY A 194 5.05 10.00 13.10
C GLY A 194 4.77 9.09 14.29
N PRO A 195 3.62 8.40 14.27
CA PRO A 195 3.31 7.36 15.25
C PRO A 195 4.45 6.34 15.28
N SER A 196 4.98 6.06 16.47
CA SER A 196 5.92 4.97 16.63
C SER A 196 5.21 3.65 16.28
N GLU A 197 5.94 2.74 15.65
CA GLU A 197 5.49 1.35 15.55
C GLU A 197 4.98 0.91 16.94
N PRO A 198 3.79 0.30 17.06
CA PRO A 198 3.35 -0.22 18.33
C PRO A 198 4.45 -1.14 18.86
N ALA A 199 4.90 -0.87 20.08
CA ALA A 199 5.91 -1.68 20.75
C ALA A 199 5.33 -3.09 20.96
N GLY A 200 5.68 -3.99 20.10
CA GLY A 200 5.14 -5.33 19.98
C GLY A 200 4.77 -5.53 18.53
N GLY A 201 5.66 -6.18 17.78
CA GLY A 201 5.34 -6.67 16.43
C GLY A 201 3.97 -7.31 16.47
N HIS A 202 3.26 -7.28 15.36
CA HIS A 202 1.94 -7.89 15.23
C HIS A 202 1.92 -9.18 16.04
N VAL A 203 1.15 -9.19 17.12
CA VAL A 203 0.83 -10.43 17.80
C VAL A 203 0.17 -11.26 16.73
N HIS A 204 0.94 -12.16 16.12
CA HIS A 204 0.36 -13.13 15.22
C HIS A 204 -0.70 -13.86 16.03
N GLU A 205 -1.95 -13.68 15.72
CA GLU A 205 -3.12 -14.31 16.36
C GLU A 205 -3.04 -15.84 16.34
N TRP A 206 -1.97 -16.38 15.79
CA TRP A 206 -1.66 -17.80 15.64
C TRP A 206 -0.40 -18.13 16.44
N GLY A 207 -0.51 -18.16 17.75
CA GLY A 207 0.38 -18.92 18.61
C GLY A 207 1.82 -18.41 18.77
N ALA A 208 2.07 -17.10 18.72
CA ALA A 208 3.30 -16.55 19.29
C ALA A 208 3.22 -16.70 20.81
N VAL A 209 3.66 -17.83 21.32
CA VAL A 209 4.02 -17.99 22.72
C VAL A 209 5.08 -16.95 23.02
N MET A 210 4.83 -16.10 23.98
CA MET A 210 5.80 -15.15 24.52
C MET A 210 7.08 -15.90 24.84
N ALA A 211 8.14 -15.63 24.09
CA ALA A 211 9.44 -16.24 24.26
C ALA A 211 10.20 -15.59 25.43
N ASP A 212 9.61 -15.58 26.63
CA ASP A 212 10.24 -15.02 27.83
C ASP A 212 10.29 -15.98 29.01
N GLU A 213 9.98 -17.24 28.82
CA GLU A 213 10.36 -18.29 29.78
C GLU A 213 10.96 -19.47 28.98
N PRO A 214 12.20 -19.88 29.29
CA PRO A 214 12.72 -21.15 28.81
C PRO A 214 11.95 -22.25 29.53
N ASP A 215 10.86 -22.72 28.89
CA ASP A 215 10.22 -23.95 29.33
C ASP A 215 11.04 -25.13 28.78
N ASP A 216 11.98 -25.59 29.60
CA ASP A 216 12.77 -26.79 29.34
C ASP A 216 11.96 -28.09 29.51
N GLY A 217 10.64 -27.99 29.63
CA GLY A 217 9.74 -29.16 29.66
C GLY A 217 9.40 -29.69 28.27
N PRO A 218 9.34 -30.99 28.07
CA PRO A 218 8.79 -31.55 26.84
C PRO A 218 7.33 -31.14 26.69
N LEU A 219 6.96 -30.60 25.51
CA LEU A 219 5.58 -30.26 25.19
C LEU A 219 4.72 -31.52 25.24
N GLU A 220 4.07 -31.78 26.36
CA GLU A 220 3.01 -32.79 26.47
C GLU A 220 1.75 -32.25 25.77
N GLY A 221 1.75 -32.27 24.44
CA GLY A 221 0.53 -32.14 23.67
C GLY A 221 -0.35 -33.36 23.83
N PRO A 222 -1.68 -33.27 23.69
CA PRO A 222 -2.53 -34.46 23.66
C PRO A 222 -2.05 -35.40 22.59
N ALA A 223 -1.74 -36.65 22.97
CA ALA A 223 -1.28 -37.66 22.05
C ALA A 223 -2.38 -37.91 21.00
N LEU A 224 -2.20 -37.35 19.81
CA LEU A 224 -3.05 -37.69 18.67
C LEU A 224 -2.76 -39.15 18.31
N ALA A 225 -3.71 -40.04 18.56
CA ALA A 225 -3.63 -41.39 18.10
C ALA A 225 -3.44 -41.40 16.57
N PRO A 226 -2.50 -42.18 16.02
CA PRO A 226 -2.32 -42.25 14.57
C PRO A 226 -3.62 -42.75 13.94
N TYR A 227 -4.04 -42.11 12.88
CA TYR A 227 -5.20 -42.47 12.07
C TYR A 227 -5.13 -43.96 11.71
N GLY A 228 -6.10 -44.77 12.19
CA GLY A 228 -6.24 -46.18 11.79
C GLY A 228 -5.99 -47.24 12.86
N GLN A 229 -5.67 -46.88 14.11
CA GLN A 229 -5.68 -47.88 15.20
C GLN A 229 -7.05 -47.89 15.86
N ALA A 230 -7.83 -48.95 15.63
CA ALA A 230 -9.01 -49.27 16.40
C ALA A 230 -8.65 -49.38 17.88
N ALA A 231 -9.40 -48.72 18.74
CA ALA A 231 -9.24 -48.88 20.20
C ALA A 231 -9.26 -50.38 20.55
N ALA A 232 -8.20 -50.85 21.19
CA ALA A 232 -8.21 -52.19 21.76
C ALA A 232 -9.34 -52.27 22.79
N VAL A 233 -10.30 -53.12 22.55
CA VAL A 233 -11.35 -53.45 23.51
C VAL A 233 -10.70 -54.22 24.67
N ASP A 234 -10.76 -53.66 25.85
CA ASP A 234 -10.31 -54.29 27.08
C ASP A 234 -11.26 -55.47 27.36
N PRO A 235 -10.75 -56.73 27.40
CA PRO A 235 -11.59 -57.91 27.55
C PRO A 235 -12.09 -58.15 29.00
N ASP A 236 -11.74 -57.28 29.96
CA ASP A 236 -12.02 -57.49 31.40
C ASP A 236 -13.05 -56.51 32.01
N GLN A 237 -13.90 -55.83 31.23
CA GLN A 237 -15.05 -55.14 31.80
C GLN A 237 -16.27 -56.08 31.88
N PRO A 238 -16.72 -56.46 33.11
CA PRO A 238 -17.97 -57.17 33.29
C PRO A 238 -19.16 -56.23 33.05
N GLY A 239 -20.17 -56.72 32.35
CA GLY A 239 -21.40 -56.08 31.93
C GLY A 239 -22.32 -55.57 33.01
#